data_8e53a0be9ad3c35d4e1f859394b9afc0
#
_entry.id   8e53a0be9ad3c35d4e1f859394b9afc0
#
_cell.length_a   1.000
_cell.length_b   1.000
_cell.length_c   1.000
_cell.angle_alpha   90.00
_cell.angle_beta   90.00
_cell.angle_gamma   90.00
#
_symmetry.space_group_name_H-M   'P 1'
#
loop_
_entity.id
_entity.type
_entity.pdbx_description
1 polymer ?
#
loop_
_entity_poly.entity_id
_entity_poly.type
_entity_poly.pdbx_seq_one_letter_code
_entity_poly.pdbx_strand_id
1 'polypeptide(L)'
;SYVIAVKPADIELRSVQLCSVPRAVSVFDVAARPSDAPDDYTDCPESGISGQHISGNCYLLPNMQGTVPSITDQRDKNPDNAPANASYLLIRAVRGAKVLAYYIYLGDNNTTDFNVRANVHYRLAISILGDSEVDTRVSSYTLNVYDSYAENAIGGYCTYDVMGELFVEVEGDPAPLTLRG
;
A
#
# COMPACT_ATOMS: atom_id res chain seq x y z
N SER A 1 -15.33 -2.84 -6.11
CA SER A 1 -15.15 -4.11 -5.38
C SER A 1 -13.81 -4.75 -5.75
N TYR A 2 -13.29 -5.56 -4.86
CA TYR A 2 -12.08 -6.34 -5.10
C TYR A 2 -12.24 -7.79 -4.66
N VAL A 3 -11.52 -8.66 -5.34
CA VAL A 3 -11.30 -10.06 -4.94
C VAL A 3 -9.79 -10.29 -4.99
N ILE A 4 -9.23 -10.78 -3.89
CA ILE A 4 -7.81 -11.08 -3.77
C ILE A 4 -7.67 -12.58 -3.58
N ALA A 5 -6.86 -13.21 -4.42
CA ALA A 5 -6.47 -14.61 -4.31
C ALA A 5 -4.95 -14.70 -4.12
N VAL A 6 -4.52 -15.33 -3.03
CA VAL A 6 -3.12 -15.59 -2.74
C VAL A 6 -2.79 -17.03 -3.11
N LYS A 7 -1.83 -17.22 -4.00
CA LYS A 7 -1.42 -18.56 -4.47
C LYS A 7 -0.37 -19.20 -3.56
N PRO A 8 0.71 -18.50 -3.15
CA PRO A 8 1.67 -19.06 -2.22
C PRO A 8 1.06 -19.24 -0.83
N ALA A 9 1.19 -20.44 -0.26
CA ALA A 9 0.66 -20.75 1.07
C ALA A 9 1.46 -20.09 2.21
N ASP A 10 2.65 -19.63 1.93
CA ASP A 10 3.57 -18.97 2.87
C ASP A 10 3.47 -17.43 2.83
N ILE A 11 2.55 -16.87 2.04
CA ILE A 11 2.21 -15.44 2.08
C ILE A 11 0.91 -15.27 2.86
N GLU A 12 0.99 -14.49 3.93
CA GLU A 12 -0.15 -14.18 4.80
C GLU A 12 -0.56 -12.72 4.59
N LEU A 13 -1.80 -12.49 4.19
CA LEU A 13 -2.36 -11.15 4.11
C LEU A 13 -2.56 -10.57 5.50
N ARG A 14 -2.31 -9.28 5.64
CA ARG A 14 -2.49 -8.53 6.90
C ARG A 14 -3.57 -7.47 6.77
N SER A 15 -3.52 -6.67 5.71
CA SER A 15 -4.49 -5.59 5.54
C SER A 15 -4.68 -5.17 4.09
N VAL A 16 -5.79 -4.48 3.87
CA VAL A 16 -6.10 -3.74 2.65
C VAL A 16 -6.45 -2.32 3.02
N GLN A 17 -5.94 -1.38 2.25
CA GLN A 17 -6.19 0.05 2.41
C GLN A 17 -6.43 0.69 1.06
N LEU A 18 -7.45 1.53 0.94
CA LEU A 18 -7.64 2.39 -0.22
C LEU A 18 -6.93 3.72 0.04
N CYS A 19 -6.00 4.07 -0.82
CA CYS A 19 -5.11 5.21 -0.66
C CYS A 19 -5.33 6.28 -1.73
N SER A 20 -4.92 7.51 -1.42
CA SER A 20 -4.98 8.67 -2.31
C SER A 20 -6.40 8.93 -2.83
N VAL A 21 -7.35 9.07 -1.91
CA VAL A 21 -8.75 9.39 -2.23
C VAL A 21 -8.97 10.88 -2.09
N PRO A 22 -9.56 11.58 -3.09
CA PRO A 22 -9.91 12.99 -2.95
C PRO A 22 -10.83 13.23 -1.75
N ARG A 23 -10.57 14.27 -0.97
CA ARG A 23 -11.43 14.69 0.16
C ARG A 23 -12.69 15.39 -0.31
N ALA A 24 -12.63 16.02 -1.49
CA ALA A 24 -13.75 16.72 -2.10
C ALA A 24 -13.68 16.65 -3.63
N VAL A 25 -14.83 16.71 -4.27
CA VAL A 25 -14.96 16.80 -5.73
C VAL A 25 -16.07 17.81 -6.08
N SER A 26 -15.99 18.36 -7.29
CA SER A 26 -17.04 19.21 -7.81
C SER A 26 -18.32 18.41 -8.07
N VAL A 27 -19.45 18.87 -7.56
CA VAL A 27 -20.75 18.26 -7.81
C VAL A 27 -21.24 18.61 -9.23
N PHE A 28 -20.79 19.74 -9.77
CA PHE A 28 -21.22 20.23 -11.09
C PHE A 28 -20.32 19.75 -12.23
N ASP A 29 -19.10 19.36 -11.92
CA ASP A 29 -18.13 18.82 -12.89
C ASP A 29 -17.38 17.64 -12.26
N VAL A 30 -18.02 16.49 -12.26
CA VAL A 30 -17.45 15.24 -11.71
C VAL A 30 -16.32 14.66 -12.57
N ALA A 31 -16.10 15.21 -13.77
CA ALA A 31 -15.00 14.84 -14.64
C ALA A 31 -13.81 15.80 -14.50
N ALA A 32 -13.95 16.87 -13.72
CA ALA A 32 -12.82 17.75 -13.43
C ALA A 32 -11.72 16.99 -12.72
N ARG A 33 -10.49 17.31 -13.07
CA ARG A 33 -9.33 16.84 -12.30
C ARG A 33 -9.39 17.46 -10.91
N PRO A 34 -9.28 16.66 -9.84
CA PRO A 34 -9.12 17.20 -8.50
C PRO A 34 -7.85 18.05 -8.37
N SER A 35 -7.75 18.78 -7.26
CA SER A 35 -6.55 19.54 -6.92
C SER A 35 -5.28 18.70 -7.00
N ASP A 36 -4.15 19.32 -7.32
CA ASP A 36 -2.84 18.68 -7.28
C ASP A 36 -2.19 18.75 -5.88
N ALA A 37 -2.82 19.45 -4.91
CA ALA A 37 -2.29 19.57 -3.57
C ALA A 37 -2.43 18.24 -2.79
N PRO A 38 -1.34 17.70 -2.22
CA PRO A 38 -1.40 16.44 -1.48
C PRO A 38 -2.40 16.44 -0.32
N ASP A 39 -2.57 17.59 0.35
CA ASP A 39 -3.48 17.73 1.50
C ASP A 39 -4.96 17.60 1.13
N ASP A 40 -5.29 17.66 -0.16
CA ASP A 40 -6.65 17.43 -0.66
C ASP A 40 -6.99 15.95 -0.83
N TYR A 41 -6.04 15.07 -0.51
CA TYR A 41 -6.21 13.63 -0.55
C TYR A 41 -6.09 13.01 0.85
N THR A 42 -6.60 11.82 0.99
CA THR A 42 -6.53 11.05 2.24
C THR A 42 -6.50 9.56 1.95
N ASP A 43 -5.96 8.82 2.87
CA ASP A 43 -6.08 7.37 2.88
C ASP A 43 -7.28 6.96 3.73
N CYS A 44 -8.00 5.96 3.26
CA CYS A 44 -9.05 5.35 4.05
C CYS A 44 -8.45 4.56 5.23
N PRO A 45 -9.24 4.31 6.28
CA PRO A 45 -8.79 3.43 7.35
C PRO A 45 -8.34 2.06 6.82
N GLU A 46 -7.25 1.56 7.36
CA GLU A 46 -6.75 0.24 7.06
C GLU A 46 -7.71 -0.83 7.58
N SER A 47 -8.05 -1.80 6.74
CA SER A 47 -8.90 -2.93 7.11
C SER A 47 -8.06 -4.19 7.27
N GLY A 48 -8.01 -4.72 8.47
CA GLY A 48 -7.36 -6.03 8.74
C GLY A 48 -8.05 -7.14 7.98
N ILE A 49 -7.25 -7.98 7.34
CA ILE A 49 -7.73 -9.13 6.56
C ILE A 49 -6.89 -10.37 6.86
N SER A 50 -7.48 -11.54 6.68
CA SER A 50 -6.77 -12.80 6.81
C SER A 50 -7.37 -13.84 5.86
N GLY A 51 -6.55 -14.80 5.45
CA GLY A 51 -6.95 -15.88 4.54
C GLY A 51 -6.37 -15.70 3.14
N GLN A 52 -6.63 -16.69 2.28
CA GLN A 52 -6.08 -16.73 0.92
C GLN A 52 -7.08 -16.30 -0.17
N HIS A 53 -8.34 -16.15 0.18
CA HIS A 53 -9.39 -15.63 -0.69
C HIS A 53 -10.20 -14.60 0.06
N ILE A 54 -10.10 -13.36 -0.39
CA ILE A 54 -10.72 -12.21 0.27
C ILE A 54 -11.47 -11.40 -0.74
N SER A 55 -12.63 -10.92 -0.36
CA SER A 55 -13.41 -9.97 -1.15
C SER A 55 -13.86 -8.80 -0.29
N GLY A 56 -13.98 -7.64 -0.92
CA GLY A 56 -14.45 -6.45 -0.24
C GLY A 56 -14.95 -5.37 -1.20
N ASN A 57 -15.52 -4.33 -0.62
CA ASN A 57 -16.01 -3.19 -1.34
C ASN A 57 -15.46 -1.91 -0.70
N CYS A 58 -15.05 -0.97 -1.54
CA CYS A 58 -14.69 0.38 -1.14
C CYS A 58 -15.52 1.37 -1.96
N TYR A 59 -15.84 2.49 -1.32
CA TYR A 59 -16.48 3.63 -1.97
C TYR A 59 -15.50 4.79 -1.95
N LEU A 60 -15.33 5.46 -3.08
CA LEU A 60 -14.42 6.59 -3.22
C LEU A 60 -15.05 7.65 -4.12
N LEU A 61 -14.59 8.88 -3.93
CA LEU A 61 -14.93 9.99 -4.81
C LEU A 61 -14.20 9.85 -6.16
N PRO A 62 -14.72 10.42 -7.25
CA PRO A 62 -14.03 10.46 -8.53
C PRO A 62 -12.64 11.06 -8.39
N ASN A 63 -11.67 10.48 -9.10
CA ASN A 63 -10.29 10.94 -9.12
C ASN A 63 -9.74 10.86 -10.55
N MET A 64 -9.76 11.97 -11.25
CA MET A 64 -9.38 12.06 -12.65
C MET A 64 -7.90 12.44 -12.78
N GLN A 65 -7.00 11.44 -12.75
CA GLN A 65 -5.54 11.65 -12.79
C GLN A 65 -4.92 11.52 -14.18
N GLY A 66 -5.75 11.22 -15.19
CA GLY A 66 -5.32 11.15 -16.58
C GLY A 66 -4.73 9.80 -16.97
N THR A 67 -3.91 9.83 -18.01
CA THR A 67 -3.30 8.64 -18.59
C THR A 67 -1.78 8.84 -18.75
N VAL A 68 -1.03 7.75 -18.64
CA VAL A 68 0.41 7.67 -18.91
C VAL A 68 0.65 6.71 -20.07
N PRO A 69 0.65 7.21 -21.32
CA PRO A 69 0.69 6.34 -22.52
C PRO A 69 1.96 5.49 -22.67
N SER A 70 3.03 5.86 -21.99
CA SER A 70 4.30 5.11 -21.99
C SER A 70 4.22 3.77 -21.26
N ILE A 71 3.23 3.57 -20.40
CA ILE A 71 3.05 2.33 -19.66
C ILE A 71 2.41 1.29 -20.58
N THR A 72 3.18 0.34 -21.03
CA THR A 72 2.72 -0.76 -21.93
C THR A 72 2.59 -2.10 -21.20
N ASP A 73 3.30 -2.29 -20.11
CA ASP A 73 3.21 -3.46 -19.24
C ASP A 73 2.48 -3.11 -17.94
N GLN A 74 1.60 -3.98 -17.48
CA GLN A 74 0.86 -3.78 -16.22
C GLN A 74 1.77 -3.66 -14.99
N ARG A 75 2.98 -4.22 -15.02
CA ARG A 75 3.98 -4.11 -13.95
C ARG A 75 4.49 -2.69 -13.80
N ASP A 76 4.51 -1.93 -14.89
CA ASP A 76 4.95 -0.54 -14.91
C ASP A 76 3.86 0.42 -14.41
N LYS A 77 2.64 -0.06 -14.16
CA LYS A 77 1.59 0.69 -13.45
C LYS A 77 1.85 0.62 -11.93
N ASN A 78 2.93 1.26 -11.50
CA ASN A 78 3.56 1.17 -10.19
C ASN A 78 3.77 2.57 -9.58
N PRO A 79 4.26 2.69 -8.33
CA PRO A 79 4.50 3.98 -7.68
C PRO A 79 5.43 4.92 -8.42
N ASP A 80 6.42 4.40 -9.16
CA ASP A 80 7.41 5.24 -9.85
C ASP A 80 6.86 5.91 -11.11
N ASN A 81 5.84 5.31 -11.73
CA ASN A 81 5.26 5.76 -12.99
C ASN A 81 3.86 6.37 -12.84
N ALA A 82 3.20 6.17 -11.72
CA ALA A 82 1.87 6.68 -11.48
C ALA A 82 1.87 8.20 -11.23
N PRO A 83 0.81 8.93 -11.63
CA PRO A 83 0.58 10.29 -11.14
C PRO A 83 0.56 10.33 -9.61
N ALA A 84 1.14 11.37 -9.02
CA ALA A 84 1.36 11.47 -7.57
C ALA A 84 0.10 11.25 -6.72
N ASN A 85 -1.06 11.67 -7.21
CA ASN A 85 -2.32 11.58 -6.49
C ASN A 85 -3.28 10.51 -7.06
N ALA A 86 -2.74 9.56 -7.84
CA ALA A 86 -3.55 8.45 -8.38
C ALA A 86 -4.02 7.52 -7.26
N SER A 87 -5.31 7.19 -7.26
CA SER A 87 -5.87 6.29 -6.25
C SER A 87 -5.43 4.85 -6.48
N TYR A 88 -5.09 4.16 -5.39
CA TYR A 88 -4.67 2.76 -5.42
C TYR A 88 -5.15 1.97 -4.21
N LEU A 89 -5.22 0.66 -4.38
CA LEU A 89 -5.42 -0.29 -3.29
C LEU A 89 -4.04 -0.79 -2.84
N LEU A 90 -3.73 -0.56 -1.58
CA LEU A 90 -2.53 -1.07 -0.93
C LEU A 90 -2.88 -2.35 -0.16
N ILE A 91 -2.20 -3.44 -0.50
CA ILE A 91 -2.36 -4.73 0.17
C ILE A 91 -1.06 -5.01 0.91
N ARG A 92 -1.14 -5.19 2.21
CA ARG A 92 0.00 -5.58 3.03
C ARG A 92 -0.04 -7.05 3.37
N ALA A 93 1.11 -7.70 3.31
CA ALA A 93 1.27 -9.11 3.59
C ALA A 93 2.62 -9.38 4.25
N VAL A 94 2.79 -10.59 4.76
CA VAL A 94 4.08 -11.08 5.27
C VAL A 94 4.42 -12.43 4.65
N ARG A 95 5.72 -12.68 4.48
CA ARG A 95 6.27 -13.95 4.06
C ARG A 95 7.50 -14.27 4.93
N GLY A 96 7.30 -15.05 6.00
CA GLY A 96 8.33 -15.21 7.01
C GLY A 96 8.70 -13.86 7.64
N ALA A 97 9.98 -13.45 7.56
CA ALA A 97 10.47 -12.17 8.06
C ALA A 97 10.33 -11.02 7.05
N LYS A 98 9.85 -11.29 5.83
CA LYS A 98 9.62 -10.23 4.83
C LYS A 98 8.26 -9.59 5.03
N VAL A 99 8.22 -8.28 5.00
CA VAL A 99 7.00 -7.48 4.87
C VAL A 99 6.82 -7.11 3.40
N LEU A 100 5.62 -7.30 2.89
CA LEU A 100 5.28 -7.12 1.48
C LEU A 100 4.18 -6.07 1.35
N ALA A 101 4.33 -5.18 0.38
CA ALA A 101 3.31 -4.22 0.00
C ALA A 101 3.05 -4.30 -1.50
N TYR A 102 1.80 -4.51 -1.88
CA TYR A 102 1.35 -4.60 -3.27
C TYR A 102 0.52 -3.37 -3.60
N TYR A 103 0.91 -2.65 -4.64
CA TYR A 103 0.28 -1.42 -5.11
C TYR A 103 -0.58 -1.70 -6.34
N ILE A 104 -1.88 -1.54 -6.24
CA ILE A 104 -2.83 -1.80 -7.32
C ILE A 104 -3.53 -0.51 -7.68
N TYR A 105 -3.00 0.20 -8.66
CA TYR A 105 -3.57 1.47 -9.12
C TYR A 105 -4.89 1.28 -9.86
N LEU A 106 -5.85 2.14 -9.54
CA LEU A 106 -7.17 2.14 -10.16
C LEU A 106 -7.14 2.80 -11.55
N GLY A 107 -8.18 2.56 -12.34
CA GLY A 107 -8.36 3.11 -13.67
C GLY A 107 -9.17 2.18 -14.57
N ASP A 108 -9.45 2.62 -15.80
CA ASP A 108 -10.25 1.85 -16.77
C ASP A 108 -9.48 0.65 -17.35
N ASN A 109 -8.17 0.60 -17.18
CA ASN A 109 -7.32 -0.51 -17.60
C ASN A 109 -6.18 -0.75 -16.60
N ASN A 110 -5.43 -1.82 -16.79
CA ASN A 110 -4.31 -2.20 -15.91
C ASN A 110 -2.94 -1.68 -16.38
N THR A 111 -2.89 -0.72 -17.29
CA THR A 111 -1.67 -0.09 -17.82
C THR A 111 -1.75 1.43 -17.70
N THR A 112 -2.27 2.11 -18.73
CA THR A 112 -2.11 3.54 -18.94
C THR A 112 -3.05 4.44 -18.17
N ASP A 113 -4.25 3.99 -17.79
CA ASP A 113 -5.31 4.84 -17.25
C ASP A 113 -5.31 4.88 -15.73
N PHE A 114 -5.38 6.10 -15.16
CA PHE A 114 -5.42 6.36 -13.71
C PHE A 114 -6.68 7.15 -13.31
N ASN A 115 -7.71 7.13 -14.16
CA ASN A 115 -8.95 7.84 -13.88
C ASN A 115 -9.93 6.97 -13.10
N VAL A 116 -10.40 7.48 -11.99
CA VAL A 116 -11.54 6.94 -11.26
C VAL A 116 -12.74 7.80 -11.54
N ARG A 117 -13.68 7.28 -12.34
CA ARG A 117 -14.86 8.01 -12.82
C ARG A 117 -16.02 7.90 -11.85
N ALA A 118 -16.86 8.93 -11.84
CA ALA A 118 -18.11 8.91 -11.10
C ALA A 118 -19.07 7.83 -11.66
N ASN A 119 -19.85 7.23 -10.77
CA ASN A 119 -20.89 6.25 -11.12
C ASN A 119 -20.38 5.00 -11.86
N VAL A 120 -19.08 4.69 -11.73
CA VAL A 120 -18.47 3.48 -12.30
C VAL A 120 -18.17 2.49 -11.18
N HIS A 121 -18.53 1.24 -11.41
CA HIS A 121 -18.20 0.14 -10.52
C HIS A 121 -16.95 -0.61 -11.04
N TYR A 122 -15.81 -0.33 -10.45
CA TYR A 122 -14.56 -1.04 -10.74
C TYR A 122 -14.56 -2.40 -10.05
N ARG A 123 -14.20 -3.45 -10.79
CA ARG A 123 -14.04 -4.81 -10.27
C ARG A 123 -12.59 -5.24 -10.42
N LEU A 124 -11.89 -5.38 -9.31
CA LEU A 124 -10.50 -5.77 -9.28
C LEU A 124 -10.39 -7.26 -8.97
N ALA A 125 -9.83 -8.04 -9.88
CA ALA A 125 -9.44 -9.42 -9.66
C ALA A 125 -7.91 -9.47 -9.49
N ILE A 126 -7.46 -9.65 -8.26
CA ILE A 126 -6.05 -9.56 -7.88
C ILE A 126 -5.55 -10.95 -7.53
N SER A 127 -4.52 -11.42 -8.23
CA SER A 127 -3.86 -12.69 -7.93
C SER A 127 -2.44 -12.42 -7.46
N ILE A 128 -2.17 -12.69 -6.19
CA ILE A 128 -0.83 -12.60 -5.62
C ILE A 128 -0.13 -13.93 -5.90
N LEU A 129 0.92 -13.89 -6.72
CA LEU A 129 1.67 -15.05 -7.18
C LEU A 129 3.00 -15.21 -6.47
N GLY A 130 3.48 -14.17 -5.78
CA GLY A 130 4.75 -14.15 -5.08
C GLY A 130 5.18 -12.76 -4.63
N ASP A 131 6.43 -12.64 -4.30
CA ASP A 131 7.13 -11.44 -3.88
C ASP A 131 8.32 -11.12 -4.81
N SER A 132 8.16 -11.38 -6.10
CA SER A 132 9.23 -11.21 -7.08
C SER A 132 9.60 -9.74 -7.24
N GLU A 133 10.87 -9.43 -7.11
CA GLU A 133 11.44 -8.10 -7.33
C GLU A 133 11.32 -7.63 -8.79
N VAL A 134 11.00 -8.54 -9.70
CA VAL A 134 10.73 -8.22 -11.10
C VAL A 134 9.37 -7.53 -11.28
N ASP A 135 8.44 -7.72 -10.35
CA ASP A 135 7.17 -7.00 -10.36
C ASP A 135 7.28 -5.73 -9.51
N THR A 136 7.50 -4.61 -10.18
CA THR A 136 7.70 -3.30 -9.54
C THR A 136 6.47 -2.73 -8.84
N ARG A 137 5.31 -3.42 -8.89
CA ARG A 137 4.14 -3.14 -8.05
C ARG A 137 4.29 -3.70 -6.64
N VAL A 138 5.35 -4.49 -6.40
CA VAL A 138 5.63 -5.11 -5.10
C VAL A 138 6.84 -4.44 -4.48
N SER A 139 6.70 -3.92 -3.28
CA SER A 139 7.83 -3.57 -2.44
C SER A 139 7.97 -4.58 -1.31
N SER A 140 9.20 -4.89 -0.94
CA SER A 140 9.49 -5.79 0.16
C SER A 140 10.67 -5.30 0.98
N TYR A 141 10.61 -5.53 2.28
CA TYR A 141 11.75 -5.36 3.18
C TYR A 141 11.76 -6.49 4.20
N THR A 142 12.95 -6.79 4.72
CA THR A 142 13.13 -7.83 5.72
C THR A 142 13.23 -7.18 7.08
N LEU A 143 12.43 -7.65 8.03
CA LEU A 143 12.58 -7.30 9.43
C LEU A 143 13.82 -7.98 9.96
N ASN A 144 14.83 -7.21 10.32
CA ASN A 144 16.01 -7.70 11.02
C ASN A 144 15.81 -7.43 12.51
N VAL A 145 15.69 -8.50 13.28
CA VAL A 145 15.70 -8.43 14.74
C VAL A 145 17.15 -8.57 15.18
N TYR A 146 17.70 -7.53 15.81
CA TYR A 146 19.01 -7.58 16.39
C TYR A 146 18.88 -7.83 17.88
N ASP A 147 19.29 -9.03 18.34
CA ASP A 147 19.52 -9.28 19.75
C ASP A 147 20.88 -8.71 20.14
N SER A 148 20.87 -7.69 20.96
CA SER A 148 22.09 -7.14 21.54
C SER A 148 22.35 -7.82 22.89
N TYR A 149 23.32 -8.70 22.94
CA TYR A 149 23.86 -9.30 24.19
C TYR A 149 24.99 -8.42 24.70
N ALA A 150 24.71 -7.29 25.23
CA ALA A 150 25.65 -6.55 26.04
C ALA A 150 25.15 -6.55 27.50
N GLU A 151 26.04 -6.76 28.48
CA GLU A 151 25.72 -6.53 29.88
C GLU A 151 25.16 -5.12 30.02
N ASN A 152 23.92 -4.98 30.50
CA ASN A 152 23.13 -3.76 30.60
C ASN A 152 22.53 -3.23 29.27
N ALA A 153 22.46 -4.02 28.22
CA ALA A 153 21.76 -3.64 27.01
C ALA A 153 20.26 -3.94 27.13
N ILE A 154 19.45 -3.01 26.67
CA ILE A 154 18.04 -3.24 26.42
C ILE A 154 17.98 -4.13 25.19
N GLY A 155 17.49 -5.34 25.35
CA GLY A 155 17.40 -6.30 24.26
C GLY A 155 16.21 -6.04 23.37
N GLY A 156 16.38 -6.25 22.07
CA GLY A 156 15.33 -6.31 21.09
C GLY A 156 14.99 -4.98 20.41
N TYR A 157 15.36 -4.84 19.15
CA TYR A 157 14.87 -3.77 18.28
C TYR A 157 14.04 -4.37 17.17
N CYS A 158 12.88 -3.82 16.99
CA CYS A 158 12.15 -4.06 15.76
C CYS A 158 12.16 -2.76 14.95
N THR A 159 12.76 -2.76 13.79
CA THR A 159 12.79 -1.59 12.94
C THR A 159 12.00 -1.83 11.69
N TYR A 160 11.17 -0.94 11.35
CA TYR A 160 10.76 -0.23 10.14
C TYR A 160 9.34 -0.43 9.78
N ASP A 161 8.72 0.70 9.55
CA ASP A 161 7.76 0.80 8.49
C ASP A 161 8.45 1.24 7.18
N VAL A 162 7.73 1.14 6.10
CA VAL A 162 8.17 1.54 4.75
C VAL A 162 8.38 3.06 4.64
N MET A 163 7.93 3.80 5.63
CA MET A 163 7.95 5.26 5.70
C MET A 163 9.08 5.84 6.55
N GLY A 164 9.94 4.98 7.10
CA GLY A 164 11.06 5.41 7.93
C GLY A 164 10.69 5.79 9.37
N GLU A 165 9.53 5.40 9.86
CA GLU A 165 9.18 5.50 11.27
C GLU A 165 9.85 4.38 12.05
N LEU A 166 10.57 4.76 13.10
CA LEU A 166 11.27 3.83 13.99
C LEU A 166 10.38 3.50 15.19
N PHE A 167 9.96 2.24 15.29
CA PHE A 167 9.33 1.72 16.50
C PHE A 167 10.39 1.03 17.38
N VAL A 168 10.52 1.49 18.61
CA VAL A 168 11.39 0.86 19.60
C VAL A 168 10.51 0.27 20.69
N GLU A 169 10.45 -1.06 20.77
CA GLU A 169 9.83 -1.76 21.88
C GLU A 169 10.92 -2.09 22.90
N VAL A 170 10.73 -1.62 24.12
CA VAL A 170 11.67 -1.81 25.22
C VAL A 170 11.06 -2.80 26.19
N GLU A 171 11.57 -4.03 26.22
CA GLU A 171 11.28 -4.98 27.29
C GLU A 171 12.29 -4.83 28.40
N GLY A 172 11.85 -4.41 29.59
CA GLY A 172 12.65 -4.33 30.79
C GLY A 172 12.38 -3.12 31.67
N ASP A 173 13.06 -3.05 32.78
CA ASP A 173 12.95 -1.96 33.78
C ASP A 173 13.30 -0.60 33.13
N PRO A 174 12.55 0.49 33.38
CA PRO A 174 12.69 1.74 32.67
C PRO A 174 14.03 2.44 32.99
N ALA A 175 15.05 2.09 32.25
CA ALA A 175 16.27 2.87 32.17
C ALA A 175 16.11 3.97 31.11
N PRO A 176 16.64 5.18 31.32
CA PRO A 176 16.52 6.24 30.34
C PRO A 176 17.19 5.84 29.03
N LEU A 177 16.40 5.77 27.96
CA LEU A 177 16.89 5.50 26.63
C LEU A 177 17.65 6.72 26.10
N THR A 178 18.95 6.59 25.86
CA THR A 178 19.72 7.61 25.19
C THR A 178 19.89 7.22 23.73
N LEU A 179 19.11 7.83 22.85
CA LEU A 179 19.31 7.70 21.40
C LEU A 179 20.54 8.55 21.03
N ARG A 180 21.57 7.89 20.51
CA ARG A 180 22.68 8.58 19.85
C ARG A 180 22.43 8.49 18.35
N GLY A 181 22.23 9.66 17.74
CA GLY A 181 22.20 9.83 16.29
C GLY A 181 23.60 9.67 15.68
#